data_6fc416d40007166643ee3e3911505b3c
#
_entry.id   6fc416d40007166643ee3e3911505b3c
#
_cell.length_a   1.000
_cell.length_b   1.000
_cell.length_c   1.000
_cell.angle_alpha   90.00
_cell.angle_beta   90.00
_cell.angle_gamma   90.00
#
_symmetry.space_group_name_H-M   'P 1'
#
loop_
_entity.id
_entity.type
_entity.pdbx_description
1 polymer ?
#
loop_
_entity_poly.entity_id
_entity_poly.type
_entity_poly.pdbx_seq_one_letter_code
_entity_poly.pdbx_strand_id
1 'polypeptide(L)'
;MMPELKPEAISLLERVKSFVSEEVLPKEHLFHEQIKVGSERWNHYPEIIDELKTKAKAEGLWNLFLPESEFGAGLSNYEYAHLAEEMGKSHIASEAMNCSAPDTGNMEVIARYGNDSHQEEWLKPLLNGDIRSAFSMTEPGTASSDATNMQATAVL
;
A
#
# COMPACT_ATOMS: atom_id res chain seq x y z
N MET A 1 -12.48 -17.71 20.79
CA MET A 1 -11.01 -17.76 20.95
C MET A 1 -10.42 -17.16 19.68
N MET A 2 -9.54 -16.18 19.76
CA MET A 2 -8.88 -15.65 18.57
C MET A 2 -7.88 -16.71 18.05
N PRO A 3 -7.72 -16.84 16.73
CA PRO A 3 -6.73 -17.76 16.18
C PRO A 3 -5.31 -17.34 16.60
N GLU A 4 -4.42 -18.32 16.76
CA GLU A 4 -3.00 -18.04 16.99
C GLU A 4 -2.33 -17.64 15.68
N LEU A 5 -1.40 -16.69 15.77
CA LEU A 5 -0.58 -16.30 14.62
C LEU A 5 0.42 -17.42 14.28
N LYS A 6 0.64 -17.64 13.01
CA LYS A 6 1.70 -18.56 12.56
C LYS A 6 3.08 -18.01 12.88
N PRO A 7 4.10 -18.87 13.08
CA PRO A 7 5.48 -18.43 13.38
C PRO A 7 6.04 -17.45 12.35
N GLU A 8 5.72 -17.65 11.07
CA GLU A 8 6.14 -16.77 9.97
C GLU A 8 5.52 -15.36 10.10
N ALA A 9 4.22 -15.30 10.46
CA ALA A 9 3.53 -14.03 10.69
C ALA A 9 4.07 -13.29 11.92
N ILE A 10 4.41 -14.02 12.99
CA ILE A 10 5.08 -13.45 14.18
C ILE A 10 6.43 -12.87 13.79
N SER A 11 7.24 -13.60 13.05
CA SER A 11 8.55 -13.13 12.57
C SER A 11 8.43 -11.87 11.72
N LEU A 12 7.47 -11.81 10.79
CA LEU A 12 7.19 -10.62 10.00
C LEU A 12 6.73 -9.45 10.86
N LEU A 13 5.86 -9.70 11.82
CA LEU A 13 5.36 -8.67 12.74
C LEU A 13 6.50 -8.00 13.52
N GLU A 14 7.42 -8.79 14.06
CA GLU A 14 8.58 -8.23 14.79
C GLU A 14 9.49 -7.40 13.87
N ARG A 15 9.69 -7.84 12.64
CA ARG A 15 10.47 -7.08 11.64
C ARG A 15 9.77 -5.78 11.23
N VAL A 16 8.46 -5.79 11.03
CA VAL A 16 7.67 -4.58 10.76
C VAL A 16 7.76 -3.61 11.94
N LYS A 17 7.65 -4.11 13.18
CA LYS A 17 7.83 -3.28 14.39
C LYS A 17 9.19 -2.59 14.43
N SER A 18 10.28 -3.36 14.24
CA SER A 18 11.63 -2.79 14.18
C SER A 18 11.75 -1.75 13.07
N PHE A 19 11.31 -2.08 11.86
CA PHE A 19 11.39 -1.17 10.71
C PHE A 19 10.62 0.14 10.97
N VAL A 20 9.40 0.05 11.50
CA VAL A 20 8.61 1.25 11.82
C VAL A 20 9.29 2.08 12.91
N SER A 21 9.73 1.44 14.00
CA SER A 21 10.31 2.15 15.15
C SER A 21 11.70 2.72 14.89
N GLU A 22 12.53 2.04 14.12
CA GLU A 22 13.95 2.37 13.97
C GLU A 22 14.23 3.15 12.68
N GLU A 23 13.43 2.90 11.61
CA GLU A 23 13.68 3.50 10.31
C GLU A 23 12.64 4.55 9.92
N VAL A 24 11.35 4.31 10.20
CA VAL A 24 10.28 5.17 9.70
C VAL A 24 10.01 6.33 10.66
N LEU A 25 9.66 6.05 11.91
CA LEU A 25 9.29 7.07 12.90
C LEU A 25 10.38 8.15 13.09
N PRO A 26 11.68 7.81 13.18
CA PRO A 26 12.72 8.83 13.33
C PRO A 26 12.84 9.76 12.13
N LYS A 27 12.34 9.36 10.95
CA LYS A 27 12.46 10.10 9.68
C LYS A 27 11.18 10.82 9.25
N GLU A 28 10.09 10.73 10.01
CA GLU A 28 8.84 11.44 9.67
C GLU A 28 9.02 12.97 9.56
N HIS A 29 9.90 13.55 10.36
CA HIS A 29 10.19 14.96 10.27
C HIS A 29 10.79 15.35 8.90
N LEU A 30 11.65 14.50 8.31
CA LEU A 30 12.21 14.73 6.97
C LEU A 30 11.13 14.73 5.89
N PHE A 31 10.13 13.83 6.03
CA PHE A 31 8.98 13.83 5.12
C PHE A 31 8.26 15.17 5.13
N HIS A 32 7.98 15.72 6.31
CA HIS A 32 7.33 17.02 6.45
C HIS A 32 8.18 18.18 5.92
N GLU A 33 9.49 18.14 6.11
CA GLU A 33 10.43 19.15 5.59
C GLU A 33 10.54 19.11 4.07
N GLN A 34 10.44 17.90 3.47
CA GLN A 34 10.56 17.71 2.03
C GLN A 34 9.26 18.01 1.28
N ILE A 35 8.09 18.02 1.95
CA ILE A 35 6.83 18.40 1.31
C ILE A 35 6.88 19.86 0.87
N LYS A 36 6.65 20.10 -0.42
CA LYS A 36 6.52 21.44 -0.97
C LYS A 36 5.13 22.02 -0.72
N VAL A 37 5.00 23.33 -0.78
CA VAL A 37 3.73 24.06 -0.61
C VAL A 37 3.24 24.63 -1.95
N GLY A 38 1.95 24.98 -2.01
CA GLY A 38 1.35 25.55 -3.23
C GLY A 38 1.32 24.53 -4.38
N SER A 39 1.53 25.02 -5.61
CA SER A 39 1.51 24.17 -6.81
C SER A 39 2.70 23.20 -6.90
N GLU A 40 3.81 23.52 -6.30
CA GLU A 40 5.02 22.68 -6.35
C GLU A 40 4.84 21.34 -5.63
N ARG A 41 3.91 21.25 -4.66
CA ARG A 41 3.61 20.01 -3.95
C ARG A 41 3.17 18.84 -4.86
N TRP A 42 2.63 19.16 -6.02
CA TRP A 42 2.15 18.16 -6.98
C TRP A 42 3.24 17.63 -7.91
N ASN A 43 4.36 18.34 -7.98
CA ASN A 43 5.47 18.01 -8.87
C ASN A 43 6.70 17.46 -8.10
N HIS A 44 6.60 17.36 -6.78
CA HIS A 44 7.68 16.89 -5.93
C HIS A 44 7.20 15.79 -5.00
N TYR A 45 7.90 14.68 -5.05
CA TYR A 45 7.70 13.57 -4.12
C TYR A 45 8.85 13.56 -3.10
N PRO A 46 8.59 13.42 -1.81
CA PRO A 46 9.63 13.42 -0.78
C PRO A 46 10.62 12.27 -0.97
N GLU A 47 11.90 12.60 -1.12
CA GLU A 47 12.98 11.62 -1.37
C GLU A 47 13.09 10.58 -0.27
N ILE A 48 12.79 10.96 0.98
CA ILE A 48 12.82 10.05 2.13
C ILE A 48 11.90 8.83 1.92
N ILE A 49 10.81 8.97 1.18
CA ILE A 49 9.92 7.85 0.90
C ILE A 49 10.60 6.82 -0.02
N ASP A 50 11.34 7.27 -1.03
CA ASP A 50 12.07 6.37 -1.93
C ASP A 50 13.22 5.64 -1.22
N GLU A 51 13.89 6.31 -0.27
CA GLU A 51 14.90 5.68 0.59
C GLU A 51 14.26 4.58 1.45
N LEU A 52 13.14 4.87 2.11
CA LEU A 52 12.42 3.91 2.93
C LEU A 52 11.87 2.74 2.11
N LYS A 53 11.33 3.00 0.91
CA LYS A 53 10.89 1.96 -0.03
C LYS A 53 12.03 1.03 -0.42
N THR A 54 13.18 1.59 -0.74
CA THR A 54 14.37 0.82 -1.09
C THR A 54 14.78 -0.10 0.06
N LYS A 55 14.76 0.41 1.28
CA LYS A 55 15.10 -0.35 2.48
C LYS A 55 14.06 -1.43 2.78
N ALA A 56 12.78 -1.10 2.73
CA ALA A 56 11.70 -2.07 2.93
C ALA A 56 11.78 -3.24 1.94
N LYS A 57 12.07 -2.95 0.65
CA LYS A 57 12.31 -3.99 -0.37
C LYS A 57 13.50 -4.88 0.00
N ALA A 58 14.63 -4.30 0.37
CA ALA A 58 15.84 -5.03 0.74
C ALA A 58 15.62 -5.95 1.96
N GLU A 59 14.76 -5.54 2.86
CA GLU A 59 14.39 -6.31 4.04
C GLU A 59 13.21 -7.27 3.80
N GLY A 60 12.65 -7.35 2.58
CA GLY A 60 11.49 -8.20 2.28
C GLY A 60 10.22 -7.79 3.03
N LEU A 61 10.07 -6.49 3.31
CA LEU A 61 8.90 -5.87 3.93
C LEU A 61 8.08 -5.11 2.89
N TRP A 62 7.75 -5.77 1.78
CA TRP A 62 7.14 -5.18 0.60
C TRP A 62 5.90 -5.96 0.17
N ASN A 63 4.81 -5.27 -0.19
CA ASN A 63 3.55 -5.88 -0.63
C ASN A 63 2.93 -6.88 0.38
N LEU A 64 3.08 -6.65 1.66
CA LEU A 64 2.67 -7.59 2.71
C LEU A 64 1.15 -7.78 2.79
N PHE A 65 0.37 -6.89 2.18
CA PHE A 65 -1.10 -6.89 2.22
C PHE A 65 -1.75 -7.96 1.35
N LEU A 66 -1.09 -8.40 0.26
CA LEU A 66 -1.68 -9.36 -0.68
C LEU A 66 -1.69 -10.77 -0.08
N PRO A 67 -2.88 -11.41 0.02
CA PRO A 67 -2.99 -12.76 0.54
C PRO A 67 -2.53 -13.84 -0.44
N GLU A 68 -2.49 -13.52 -1.73
CA GLU A 68 -1.99 -14.40 -2.77
C GLU A 68 -0.46 -14.50 -2.69
N SER A 69 0.07 -15.70 -2.41
CA SER A 69 1.51 -15.92 -2.21
C SER A 69 2.37 -15.71 -3.47
N GLU A 70 1.75 -15.69 -4.65
CA GLU A 70 2.45 -15.38 -5.90
C GLU A 70 2.90 -13.91 -5.96
N PHE A 71 2.10 -12.99 -5.39
CA PHE A 71 2.32 -11.55 -5.50
C PHE A 71 2.62 -10.87 -4.15
N GLY A 72 2.33 -11.54 -3.06
CA GLY A 72 2.44 -10.96 -1.71
C GLY A 72 3.00 -11.95 -0.69
N ALA A 73 2.81 -11.63 0.58
CA ALA A 73 3.34 -12.43 1.70
C ALA A 73 2.50 -13.69 2.03
N GLY A 74 1.34 -13.88 1.40
CA GLY A 74 0.46 -15.02 1.66
C GLY A 74 -0.14 -15.02 3.07
N LEU A 75 -0.23 -13.86 3.72
CA LEU A 75 -0.84 -13.70 5.04
C LEU A 75 -2.36 -13.74 4.94
N SER A 76 -3.01 -14.32 5.94
CA SER A 76 -4.44 -14.12 6.13
C SER A 76 -4.73 -12.66 6.53
N ASN A 77 -5.96 -12.19 6.31
CA ASN A 77 -6.36 -10.85 6.75
C ASN A 77 -6.17 -10.64 8.27
N TYR A 78 -6.33 -11.70 9.06
CA TYR A 78 -6.10 -11.65 10.50
C TYR A 78 -4.61 -11.41 10.83
N GLU A 79 -3.72 -12.13 10.17
CA GLU A 79 -2.27 -11.97 10.35
C GLU A 79 -1.82 -10.59 9.86
N TYR A 80 -2.29 -10.17 8.68
CA TYR A 80 -1.95 -8.84 8.14
C TYR A 80 -2.48 -7.70 9.02
N ALA A 81 -3.62 -7.84 9.68
CA ALA A 81 -4.18 -6.81 10.55
C ALA A 81 -3.21 -6.39 11.66
N HIS A 82 -2.41 -7.32 12.20
CA HIS A 82 -1.38 -6.99 13.20
C HIS A 82 -0.22 -6.20 12.60
N LEU A 83 0.16 -6.47 11.36
CA LEU A 83 1.17 -5.71 10.65
C LEU A 83 0.66 -4.29 10.32
N ALA A 84 -0.61 -4.20 9.88
CA ALA A 84 -1.26 -2.93 9.58
C ALA A 84 -1.40 -2.03 10.82
N GLU A 85 -1.63 -2.61 12.00
CA GLU A 85 -1.64 -1.87 13.27
C GLU A 85 -0.27 -1.23 13.55
N GLU A 86 0.81 -1.95 13.32
CA GLU A 86 2.17 -1.40 13.49
C GLU A 86 2.47 -0.30 12.47
N MET A 87 2.13 -0.51 11.19
CA MET A 87 2.27 0.52 10.15
C MET A 87 1.43 1.77 10.45
N GLY A 88 0.26 1.60 11.07
CA GLY A 88 -0.62 2.69 11.46
C GLY A 88 -0.06 3.65 12.53
N LYS A 89 1.08 3.34 13.14
CA LYS A 89 1.78 4.25 14.06
C LYS A 89 2.45 5.44 13.34
N SER A 90 2.60 5.35 12.02
CA SER A 90 3.25 6.34 11.17
C SER A 90 2.40 6.67 9.94
N HIS A 91 2.37 7.96 9.56
CA HIS A 91 1.67 8.41 8.35
C HIS A 91 2.29 7.87 7.05
N ILE A 92 3.56 7.50 7.08
CA ILE A 92 4.33 7.12 5.89
C ILE A 92 4.72 5.64 5.86
N ALA A 93 4.51 4.89 6.94
CA ALA A 93 4.96 3.50 7.02
C ALA A 93 4.28 2.59 5.98
N SER A 94 2.96 2.69 5.82
CA SER A 94 2.24 1.90 4.81
C SER A 94 2.70 2.23 3.39
N GLU A 95 2.97 3.51 3.11
CA GLU A 95 3.52 3.95 1.83
C GLU A 95 4.94 3.40 1.59
N ALA A 96 5.80 3.44 2.61
CA ALA A 96 7.16 2.93 2.55
C ALA A 96 7.22 1.41 2.26
N MET A 97 6.18 0.66 2.63
CA MET A 97 6.09 -0.80 2.42
C MET A 97 5.17 -1.21 1.26
N ASN A 98 4.74 -0.25 0.41
CA ASN A 98 3.76 -0.46 -0.68
C ASN A 98 2.45 -1.11 -0.21
N CYS A 99 2.02 -0.73 0.98
CA CYS A 99 0.80 -1.21 1.62
C CYS A 99 -0.23 -0.10 1.81
N SER A 100 -0.15 0.97 0.99
CA SER A 100 -1.01 2.15 1.09
C SER A 100 -2.17 2.11 0.09
N ALA A 101 -3.33 2.58 0.53
CA ALA A 101 -4.45 2.82 -0.38
C ALA A 101 -4.20 4.07 -1.26
N PRO A 102 -4.72 4.13 -2.48
CA PRO A 102 -5.65 3.18 -3.13
C PRO A 102 -4.96 2.01 -3.83
N ASP A 103 -3.62 2.01 -3.92
CA ASP A 103 -2.85 1.05 -4.70
C ASP A 103 -3.12 -0.40 -4.24
N THR A 104 -3.22 -0.64 -2.94
CA THR A 104 -3.50 -1.97 -2.39
C THR A 104 -4.80 -2.57 -2.93
N GLY A 105 -5.90 -1.82 -2.92
CA GLY A 105 -7.18 -2.27 -3.44
C GLY A 105 -7.15 -2.51 -4.93
N ASN A 106 -6.49 -1.63 -5.69
CA ASN A 106 -6.37 -1.77 -7.15
C ASN A 106 -5.49 -2.96 -7.53
N MET A 107 -4.37 -3.19 -6.83
CA MET A 107 -3.52 -4.37 -7.04
C MET A 107 -4.28 -5.66 -6.73
N GLU A 108 -5.06 -5.71 -5.65
CA GLU A 108 -5.86 -6.87 -5.29
C GLU A 108 -6.93 -7.19 -6.35
N VAL A 109 -7.60 -6.16 -6.88
CA VAL A 109 -8.58 -6.34 -7.96
C VAL A 109 -7.92 -6.89 -9.23
N ILE A 110 -6.77 -6.33 -9.63
CA ILE A 110 -6.08 -6.79 -10.84
C ILE A 110 -5.51 -8.20 -10.64
N ALA A 111 -4.96 -8.51 -9.47
CA ALA A 111 -4.43 -9.83 -9.16
C ALA A 111 -5.49 -10.92 -9.26
N ARG A 112 -6.73 -10.63 -8.80
CA ARG A 112 -7.82 -11.61 -8.77
C ARG A 112 -8.63 -11.70 -10.07
N TYR A 113 -8.80 -10.59 -10.75
CA TYR A 113 -9.75 -10.48 -11.85
C TYR A 113 -9.13 -9.99 -13.17
N GLY A 114 -7.89 -9.52 -13.13
CA GLY A 114 -7.16 -9.10 -14.32
C GLY A 114 -6.74 -10.30 -15.17
N ASN A 115 -6.71 -10.11 -16.48
CA ASN A 115 -6.09 -11.03 -17.42
C ASN A 115 -4.56 -10.81 -17.47
N ASP A 116 -3.85 -11.64 -18.22
CA ASP A 116 -2.38 -11.57 -18.34
C ASP A 116 -1.90 -10.18 -18.80
N SER A 117 -2.61 -9.55 -19.74
CA SER A 117 -2.26 -8.20 -20.21
C SER A 117 -2.39 -7.16 -19.10
N HIS A 118 -3.47 -7.22 -18.30
CA HIS A 118 -3.66 -6.32 -17.15
C HIS A 118 -2.59 -6.54 -16.07
N GLN A 119 -2.19 -7.79 -15.87
CA GLN A 119 -1.14 -8.10 -14.89
C GLN A 119 0.22 -7.58 -15.35
N GLU A 120 0.57 -7.74 -16.63
CA GLU A 120 1.83 -7.23 -17.18
C GLU A 120 1.86 -5.70 -17.21
N GLU A 121 0.78 -5.06 -17.69
CA GLU A 121 0.74 -3.62 -17.92
C GLU A 121 0.56 -2.80 -16.63
N TRP A 122 -0.22 -3.31 -15.67
CA TRP A 122 -0.60 -2.56 -14.48
C TRP A 122 -0.15 -3.18 -13.17
N LEU A 123 -0.39 -4.49 -12.96
CA LEU A 123 -0.11 -5.12 -11.67
C LEU A 123 1.39 -5.15 -11.36
N LYS A 124 2.20 -5.62 -12.30
CA LYS A 124 3.65 -5.73 -12.08
C LYS A 124 4.31 -4.38 -11.78
N PRO A 125 4.05 -3.31 -12.55
CA PRO A 125 4.57 -1.99 -12.21
C PRO A 125 4.07 -1.45 -10.86
N LEU A 126 2.80 -1.71 -10.48
CA LEU A 126 2.28 -1.34 -9.16
C LEU A 126 2.97 -2.12 -8.06
N LEU A 127 3.13 -3.44 -8.21
CA LEU A 127 3.84 -4.29 -7.26
C LEU A 127 5.30 -3.88 -7.09
N ASN A 128 5.94 -3.42 -8.18
CA ASN A 128 7.29 -2.88 -8.13
C ASN A 128 7.35 -1.49 -7.49
N GLY A 129 6.22 -0.78 -7.41
CA GLY A 129 6.17 0.61 -6.97
C GLY A 129 6.69 1.60 -8.02
N ASP A 130 6.69 1.19 -9.30
CA ASP A 130 7.14 2.01 -10.42
C ASP A 130 6.07 3.04 -10.85
N ILE A 131 4.80 2.70 -10.61
CA ILE A 131 3.64 3.56 -10.87
C ILE A 131 2.74 3.62 -9.65
N ARG A 132 1.85 4.60 -9.67
CA ARG A 132 0.77 4.77 -8.67
C ARG A 132 -0.57 4.66 -9.38
N SER A 133 -1.59 4.39 -8.59
CA SER A 133 -2.97 4.32 -9.06
C SER A 133 -3.88 5.28 -8.31
N ALA A 134 -5.10 5.44 -8.82
CA ALA A 134 -6.14 6.22 -8.18
C ALA A 134 -7.48 5.49 -8.31
N PHE A 135 -8.39 5.79 -7.39
CA PHE A 135 -9.76 5.30 -7.44
C PHE A 135 -10.71 6.46 -7.72
N SER A 136 -11.30 6.46 -8.92
CA SER A 136 -12.21 7.52 -9.38
C SER A 136 -13.64 7.19 -8.98
N MET A 137 -13.99 7.41 -7.71
CA MET A 137 -15.30 7.07 -7.16
C MET A 137 -16.29 8.25 -7.15
N THR A 138 -15.78 9.46 -6.94
CA THR A 138 -16.63 10.63 -6.73
C THR A 138 -17.22 11.15 -8.04
N GLU A 139 -18.54 11.22 -8.11
CA GLU A 139 -19.29 11.83 -9.21
C GLU A 139 -19.88 13.18 -8.80
N PRO A 140 -19.87 14.21 -9.69
CA PRO A 140 -20.25 15.57 -9.31
C PRO A 140 -21.68 15.72 -8.83
N GLY A 141 -22.62 14.92 -9.33
CA GLY A 141 -24.05 15.02 -9.03
C GLY A 141 -24.58 13.90 -8.15
N THR A 142 -23.75 13.01 -7.65
CA THR A 142 -24.19 11.76 -7.02
C THR A 142 -23.41 11.48 -5.75
N ALA A 143 -24.08 10.99 -4.71
CA ALA A 143 -23.44 10.50 -3.49
C ALA A 143 -22.82 9.10 -3.75
N SER A 144 -21.75 9.08 -4.54
CA SER A 144 -21.12 7.87 -5.08
C SER A 144 -20.19 7.14 -4.11
N SER A 145 -20.00 7.64 -2.88
CA SER A 145 -19.43 6.87 -1.78
C SER A 145 -20.31 5.66 -1.39
N ASP A 146 -21.60 5.73 -1.66
CA ASP A 146 -22.44 4.55 -1.78
C ASP A 146 -22.32 4.02 -3.22
N ALA A 147 -21.58 2.94 -3.40
CA ALA A 147 -21.30 2.36 -4.73
C ALA A 147 -22.56 1.90 -5.48
N THR A 148 -23.67 1.62 -4.76
CA THR A 148 -24.95 1.27 -5.39
C THR A 148 -25.63 2.45 -6.08
N ASN A 149 -25.16 3.67 -5.79
CA ASN A 149 -25.70 4.92 -6.31
C ASN A 149 -24.91 5.51 -7.48
N MET A 150 -23.81 4.86 -7.87
CA MET A 150 -22.98 5.30 -9.00
C MET A 150 -23.77 5.25 -10.31
N GLN A 151 -23.61 6.30 -11.13
CA GLN A 151 -24.31 6.47 -12.41
C GLN A 151 -23.36 6.39 -13.62
N ALA A 152 -22.05 6.36 -13.38
CA ALA A 152 -21.08 6.17 -14.45
C ALA A 152 -21.28 4.81 -15.14
N THR A 153 -21.16 4.80 -16.45
CA THR A 153 -21.32 3.61 -17.28
C THR A 153 -20.06 3.34 -18.10
N ALA A 154 -19.76 2.06 -18.33
CA ALA A 154 -18.76 1.64 -19.29
C ALA A 154 -19.46 1.02 -20.50
N VAL A 155 -19.20 1.54 -21.70
CA VAL A 155 -19.76 1.05 -22.96
C VAL A 155 -18.62 0.52 -23.81
N LEU A 156 -18.80 -0.72 -24.32
CA LEU A 156 -17.88 -1.35 -25.27
C LEU A 156 -18.12 -0.83 -26.68
#